data_9ac76bf0335fccb15855ac14c46f347b
#
_entry.id   9ac76bf0335fccb15855ac14c46f347b
#
_cell.length_a   1.000
_cell.length_b   1.000
_cell.length_c   1.000
_cell.angle_alpha   90.00
_cell.angle_beta   90.00
_cell.angle_gamma   90.00
#
_symmetry.space_group_name_H-M   'P 1'
#
loop_
_entity.id
_entity.type
_entity.pdbx_description
1 polymer ?
#
loop_
_entity_poly.entity_id
_entity_poly.type
_entity_poly.pdbx_seq_one_letter_code
_entity_poly.pdbx_strand_id
1 'polypeptide(L)'
;MIEFKKVRYTYYSKFYTLFDFSYKFDMGNYALVGDNVSGPLTLIRLIAKLDTHYKGEILINGKSLKKTNYKKDFQVGYISTTPAFFMRKTVLENVTYPLKSRGISNQECSDMALVALANFGWKDKADVKVNTLSKAELVTLALIRASVRKLDVLLCENIFDLVPTTILDKISATTKIVVTPDYNNFPGFTSLLFNLGNLDE
;
A
#
# COMPACT_ATOMS: atom_id res chain seq x y z
N MET A 1 -14.56 -2.08 -2.07
CA MET A 1 -15.13 -0.74 -1.86
C MET A 1 -14.69 -0.19 -0.52
N ILE A 2 -14.11 1.02 -0.50
CA ILE A 2 -13.65 1.72 0.71
C ILE A 2 -14.39 3.07 0.75
N GLU A 3 -15.07 3.38 1.84
CA GLU A 3 -15.88 4.59 1.96
C GLU A 3 -15.49 5.38 3.20
N PHE A 4 -15.20 6.66 3.03
CA PHE A 4 -14.95 7.64 4.07
C PHE A 4 -16.21 8.50 4.26
N LYS A 5 -16.65 8.70 5.51
CA LYS A 5 -17.81 9.51 5.87
C LYS A 5 -17.44 10.53 6.93
N LYS A 6 -17.33 11.79 6.55
CA LYS A 6 -17.01 12.93 7.43
C LYS A 6 -15.81 12.65 8.32
N VAL A 7 -14.75 12.13 7.69
CA VAL A 7 -13.54 11.76 8.44
C VAL A 7 -12.73 13.01 8.75
N ARG A 8 -12.35 13.12 10.02
CA ARG A 8 -11.44 14.15 10.53
C ARG A 8 -10.22 13.48 11.13
N TYR A 9 -9.06 13.97 10.78
CA TYR A 9 -7.78 13.49 11.30
C TYR A 9 -6.80 14.64 11.48
N THR A 10 -6.02 14.57 12.55
CA THR A 10 -4.94 15.53 12.84
C THR A 10 -3.75 14.80 13.45
N TYR A 11 -2.55 15.18 13.05
CA TYR A 11 -1.31 14.77 13.71
C TYR A 11 -1.02 15.64 14.94
N TYR A 12 -1.45 16.91 14.90
CA TYR A 12 -1.23 17.90 15.96
C TYR A 12 -2.56 18.58 16.28
N SER A 13 -2.80 18.86 17.55
CA SER A 13 -4.10 19.36 18.06
C SER A 13 -4.64 20.65 17.43
N LYS A 14 -3.85 21.38 16.63
CA LYS A 14 -4.23 22.69 16.08
C LYS A 14 -4.72 22.69 14.64
N PHE A 15 -4.30 21.71 13.81
CA PHE A 15 -4.65 21.71 12.38
C PHE A 15 -5.11 20.35 11.93
N TYR A 16 -6.23 20.29 11.21
CA TYR A 16 -6.72 19.06 10.60
C TYR A 16 -5.94 18.76 9.32
N THR A 17 -5.42 17.55 9.19
CA THR A 17 -4.89 17.02 7.95
C THR A 17 -6.04 16.54 7.03
N LEU A 18 -7.14 16.07 7.64
CA LEU A 18 -8.40 15.77 6.97
C LEU A 18 -9.53 16.43 7.75
N PHE A 19 -10.36 17.23 7.07
CA PHE A 19 -11.52 17.88 7.66
C PHE A 19 -12.79 17.50 6.91
N ASP A 20 -13.71 16.81 7.59
CA ASP A 20 -14.98 16.30 7.05
C ASP A 20 -14.87 15.57 5.70
N PHE A 21 -13.71 14.90 5.49
CA PHE A 21 -13.43 14.19 4.25
C PHE A 21 -14.43 13.06 4.02
N SER A 22 -15.09 13.10 2.87
CA SER A 22 -16.02 12.05 2.44
C SER A 22 -15.73 11.68 1.00
N TYR A 23 -15.43 10.39 0.79
CA TYR A 23 -15.15 9.86 -0.55
C TYR A 23 -15.34 8.35 -0.57
N LYS A 24 -15.68 7.81 -1.75
CA LYS A 24 -15.87 6.38 -1.96
C LYS A 24 -14.93 5.89 -3.06
N PHE A 25 -14.02 5.01 -2.67
CA PHE A 25 -13.19 4.27 -3.59
C PHE A 25 -13.89 2.98 -3.97
N ASP A 26 -14.33 2.88 -5.21
CA ASP A 26 -14.84 1.64 -5.80
C ASP A 26 -13.67 0.76 -6.32
N MET A 27 -13.98 -0.27 -7.12
CA MET A 27 -12.93 -1.03 -7.80
C MET A 27 -12.25 -0.17 -8.86
N GLY A 28 -10.94 -0.19 -8.93
CA GLY A 28 -10.18 0.59 -9.91
C GLY A 28 -8.85 1.13 -9.40
N ASN A 29 -8.26 2.00 -10.19
CA ASN A 29 -6.95 2.59 -9.91
C ASN A 29 -7.10 4.08 -9.63
N TYR A 30 -6.50 4.55 -8.53
CA TYR A 30 -6.60 5.92 -8.05
C TYR A 30 -5.22 6.51 -7.81
N ALA A 31 -5.02 7.75 -8.26
CA ALA A 31 -3.86 8.56 -7.95
C ALA A 31 -4.29 9.72 -7.02
N LEU A 32 -3.84 9.70 -5.79
CA LEU A 32 -4.01 10.78 -4.84
C LEU A 32 -2.87 11.77 -5.04
N VAL A 33 -3.21 12.93 -5.60
CA VAL A 33 -2.23 13.93 -5.99
C VAL A 33 -2.13 15.00 -4.92
N GLY A 34 -0.95 15.17 -4.37
CA GLY A 34 -0.65 16.14 -3.33
C GLY A 34 0.71 15.89 -2.71
N ASP A 35 1.14 16.81 -1.87
CA ASP A 35 2.35 16.66 -1.10
C ASP A 35 2.16 15.74 0.14
N ASN A 36 3.25 15.49 0.86
CA ASN A 36 3.23 14.63 2.05
C ASN A 36 2.44 15.24 3.23
N VAL A 37 2.04 16.50 3.14
CA VAL A 37 1.35 17.24 4.22
C VAL A 37 -0.15 17.37 3.94
N SER A 38 -0.56 17.30 2.67
CA SER A 38 -1.91 17.65 2.21
C SER A 38 -2.97 16.55 2.38
N GLY A 39 -2.68 15.44 3.06
CA GLY A 39 -3.67 14.42 3.39
C GLY A 39 -3.66 13.12 2.60
N PRO A 40 -3.11 13.01 1.37
CA PRO A 40 -3.09 11.76 0.60
C PRO A 40 -2.46 10.59 1.34
N LEU A 41 -1.29 10.84 1.95
CA LEU A 41 -0.58 9.84 2.75
C LEU A 41 -1.41 9.41 3.97
N THR A 42 -2.09 10.36 4.62
CA THR A 42 -2.97 10.07 5.75
C THR A 42 -4.10 9.12 5.35
N LEU A 43 -4.73 9.31 4.18
CA LEU A 43 -5.81 8.42 3.72
C LEU A 43 -5.33 6.97 3.58
N ILE A 44 -4.21 6.74 2.91
CA ILE A 44 -3.71 5.37 2.73
C ILE A 44 -3.23 4.75 4.05
N ARG A 45 -2.69 5.54 4.98
CA ARG A 45 -2.29 5.08 6.32
C ARG A 45 -3.50 4.71 7.19
N LEU A 46 -4.60 5.46 7.09
CA LEU A 46 -5.85 5.12 7.75
C LEU A 46 -6.41 3.80 7.19
N ILE A 47 -6.46 3.63 5.86
CA ILE A 47 -6.88 2.37 5.23
C ILE A 47 -5.97 1.21 5.69
N ALA A 48 -4.66 1.42 5.77
CA ALA A 48 -3.70 0.42 6.21
C ALA A 48 -3.76 0.11 7.72
N LYS A 49 -4.57 0.85 8.50
CA LYS A 49 -4.61 0.81 9.98
C LYS A 49 -3.28 1.13 10.65
N LEU A 50 -2.43 1.89 9.99
CA LEU A 50 -1.21 2.43 10.60
C LEU A 50 -1.52 3.63 11.50
N ASP A 51 -2.57 4.38 11.15
CA ASP A 51 -3.16 5.43 11.96
C ASP A 51 -4.60 5.04 12.31
N THR A 52 -4.96 5.14 13.58
CA THR A 52 -6.26 4.60 14.06
C THR A 52 -7.12 5.62 14.79
N HIS A 53 -6.55 6.78 15.16
CA HIS A 53 -7.24 7.82 15.92
C HIS A 53 -7.85 8.85 14.98
N TYR A 54 -9.07 8.58 14.49
CA TYR A 54 -9.84 9.50 13.63
C TYR A 54 -11.28 9.64 14.14
N LYS A 55 -11.92 10.75 13.81
CA LYS A 55 -13.36 10.98 13.95
C LYS A 55 -14.06 10.70 12.62
N GLY A 56 -15.37 10.44 12.66
CA GLY A 56 -16.12 10.00 11.48
C GLY A 56 -16.08 8.49 11.30
N GLU A 57 -16.41 8.02 10.11
CA GLU A 57 -16.54 6.60 9.81
C GLU A 57 -15.74 6.22 8.55
N ILE A 58 -15.04 5.09 8.60
CA ILE A 58 -14.43 4.45 7.43
C ILE A 58 -15.00 3.05 7.33
N LEU A 59 -15.56 2.72 6.16
CA LEU A 59 -16.17 1.44 5.86
C LEU A 59 -15.35 0.69 4.82
N ILE A 60 -15.18 -0.61 5.03
CA ILE A 60 -14.64 -1.57 4.07
C ILE A 60 -15.76 -2.55 3.71
N ASN A 61 -16.20 -2.54 2.46
CA ASN A 61 -17.32 -3.37 2.00
C ASN A 61 -18.57 -3.25 2.92
N GLY A 62 -18.88 -2.02 3.37
CA GLY A 62 -19.99 -1.71 4.26
C GLY A 62 -19.75 -2.03 5.75
N LYS A 63 -18.62 -2.66 6.11
CA LYS A 63 -18.26 -2.97 7.50
C LYS A 63 -17.28 -1.93 8.03
N SER A 64 -17.47 -1.49 9.28
CA SER A 64 -16.56 -0.52 9.91
C SER A 64 -15.10 -1.00 9.84
N LEU A 65 -14.20 -0.12 9.44
CA LEU A 65 -12.76 -0.38 9.39
C LEU A 65 -12.22 -0.92 10.72
N LYS A 66 -12.70 -0.38 11.85
CA LYS A 66 -12.30 -0.81 13.20
C LYS A 66 -12.64 -2.28 13.47
N LYS A 67 -13.72 -2.80 12.86
CA LYS A 67 -14.20 -4.19 13.02
C LYS A 67 -13.70 -5.13 11.91
N THR A 68 -13.08 -4.63 10.85
CA THR A 68 -12.57 -5.43 9.73
C THR A 68 -11.30 -6.17 10.12
N ASN A 69 -11.24 -7.48 9.86
CA ASN A 69 -10.04 -8.29 10.09
C ASN A 69 -9.25 -8.44 8.77
N TYR A 70 -8.07 -7.81 8.69
CA TYR A 70 -7.23 -7.84 7.48
C TYR A 70 -6.60 -9.20 7.17
N LYS A 71 -6.63 -10.16 8.07
CA LYS A 71 -6.20 -11.53 7.75
C LYS A 71 -7.29 -12.36 7.07
N LYS A 72 -8.57 -12.06 7.36
CA LYS A 72 -9.73 -12.84 6.92
C LYS A 72 -10.62 -12.09 5.92
N ASP A 73 -10.95 -10.83 6.23
CA ASP A 73 -12.02 -10.11 5.56
C ASP A 73 -11.52 -9.24 4.39
N PHE A 74 -10.26 -8.78 4.43
CA PHE A 74 -9.76 -7.80 3.46
C PHE A 74 -8.24 -7.79 3.36
N GLN A 75 -7.73 -8.04 2.16
CA GLN A 75 -6.31 -8.20 1.91
C GLN A 75 -5.67 -6.88 1.49
N VAL A 76 -4.85 -6.32 2.38
CA VAL A 76 -4.17 -5.04 2.15
C VAL A 76 -2.69 -5.28 1.85
N GLY A 77 -2.19 -4.69 0.76
CA GLY A 77 -0.78 -4.46 0.51
C GLY A 77 -0.45 -2.99 0.79
N TYR A 78 0.58 -2.73 1.59
CA TYR A 78 1.06 -1.37 1.84
C TYR A 78 2.55 -1.29 1.52
N ILE A 79 2.90 -0.38 0.63
CA ILE A 79 4.26 -0.17 0.16
C ILE A 79 4.70 1.25 0.53
N SER A 80 5.65 1.33 1.45
CA SER A 80 6.26 2.58 1.87
C SER A 80 7.60 2.82 1.17
N THR A 81 8.09 4.03 1.26
CA THR A 81 9.43 4.41 0.79
C THR A 81 10.55 3.78 1.63
N THR A 82 10.22 3.28 2.82
CA THR A 82 11.14 2.60 3.75
C THR A 82 10.50 1.33 4.29
N PRO A 83 10.34 0.29 3.44
CA PRO A 83 9.64 -0.92 3.84
C PRO A 83 10.45 -1.74 4.86
N ALA A 84 9.74 -2.34 5.83
CA ALA A 84 10.35 -3.17 6.85
C ALA A 84 10.57 -4.61 6.38
N PHE A 85 11.75 -5.15 6.68
CA PHE A 85 12.18 -6.51 6.36
C PHE A 85 12.97 -7.17 7.49
N PHE A 86 13.06 -8.47 7.44
CA PHE A 86 14.06 -9.23 8.19
C PHE A 86 15.40 -9.09 7.50
N MET A 87 16.17 -8.07 7.86
CA MET A 87 17.38 -7.65 7.15
C MET A 87 18.47 -8.74 7.05
N ARG A 88 18.56 -9.65 8.05
CA ARG A 88 19.52 -10.75 8.08
C ARG A 88 19.04 -12.00 7.34
N LYS A 89 17.80 -11.99 6.85
CA LYS A 89 17.19 -13.06 6.06
C LYS A 89 17.38 -12.83 4.57
N THR A 90 17.20 -13.88 3.77
CA THR A 90 17.27 -13.79 2.32
C THR A 90 16.03 -13.12 1.72
N VAL A 91 16.12 -12.74 0.46
CA VAL A 91 14.99 -12.28 -0.34
C VAL A 91 13.86 -13.32 -0.32
N LEU A 92 14.18 -14.60 -0.60
CA LEU A 92 13.21 -15.69 -0.60
C LEU A 92 12.51 -15.83 0.76
N GLU A 93 13.28 -15.82 1.86
CA GLU A 93 12.73 -15.92 3.22
C GLU A 93 11.77 -14.76 3.53
N ASN A 94 12.05 -13.53 3.08
CA ASN A 94 11.18 -12.38 3.26
C ASN A 94 9.91 -12.45 2.42
N VAL A 95 9.99 -13.00 1.19
CA VAL A 95 8.84 -13.16 0.31
C VAL A 95 7.91 -14.29 0.79
N THR A 96 8.46 -15.38 1.37
CA THR A 96 7.67 -16.50 1.92
C THR A 96 6.95 -16.15 3.22
N TYR A 97 7.42 -15.17 3.98
CA TYR A 97 6.91 -14.86 5.32
C TYR A 97 5.38 -14.62 5.39
N PRO A 98 4.76 -13.79 4.51
CA PRO A 98 3.32 -13.57 4.55
C PRO A 98 2.49 -14.82 4.21
N LEU A 99 3.06 -15.79 3.51
CA LEU A 99 2.42 -17.06 3.17
C LEU A 99 2.45 -18.01 4.37
N LYS A 100 3.62 -18.15 5.02
CA LYS A 100 3.79 -18.97 6.24
C LYS A 100 2.85 -18.53 7.36
N SER A 101 2.64 -17.24 7.54
CA SER A 101 1.72 -16.69 8.55
C SER A 101 0.25 -17.08 8.34
N ARG A 102 -0.08 -17.74 7.22
CA ARG A 102 -1.41 -18.25 6.86
C ARG A 102 -1.53 -19.77 6.93
N GLY A 103 -0.50 -20.46 7.38
CA GLY A 103 -0.49 -21.91 7.49
C GLY A 103 -0.23 -22.65 6.18
N ILE A 104 0.27 -21.97 5.14
CA ILE A 104 0.70 -22.58 3.88
C ILE A 104 1.96 -23.39 4.15
N SER A 105 2.11 -24.56 3.53
CA SER A 105 3.26 -25.44 3.71
C SER A 105 4.58 -24.74 3.28
N ASN A 106 5.71 -25.14 3.85
CA ASN A 106 7.00 -24.54 3.51
C ASN A 106 7.36 -24.71 2.03
N GLN A 107 7.07 -25.87 1.44
CA GLN A 107 7.34 -26.13 0.03
C GLN A 107 6.48 -25.22 -0.86
N GLU A 108 5.20 -25.18 -0.63
CA GLU A 108 4.25 -24.33 -1.40
C GLU A 108 4.59 -22.84 -1.25
N CYS A 109 4.97 -22.38 -0.05
CA CYS A 109 5.46 -21.01 0.16
C CYS A 109 6.69 -20.70 -0.70
N SER A 110 7.63 -21.65 -0.77
CA SER A 110 8.85 -21.50 -1.57
C SER A 110 8.53 -21.42 -3.06
N ASP A 111 7.68 -22.31 -3.55
CA ASP A 111 7.28 -22.36 -4.96
C ASP A 111 6.56 -21.08 -5.39
N MET A 112 5.58 -20.63 -4.60
CA MET A 112 4.87 -19.36 -4.85
C MET A 112 5.83 -18.16 -4.84
N ALA A 113 6.77 -18.12 -3.90
CA ALA A 113 7.73 -17.03 -3.80
C ALA A 113 8.72 -17.04 -4.98
N LEU A 114 9.19 -18.19 -5.43
CA LEU A 114 10.06 -18.30 -6.61
C LEU A 114 9.35 -17.87 -7.90
N VAL A 115 8.07 -18.23 -8.05
CA VAL A 115 7.23 -17.73 -9.16
C VAL A 115 7.11 -16.22 -9.11
N ALA A 116 6.84 -15.64 -7.94
CA ALA A 116 6.77 -14.18 -7.79
C ALA A 116 8.11 -13.52 -8.12
N LEU A 117 9.22 -14.05 -7.61
CA LEU A 117 10.56 -13.54 -7.93
C LEU A 117 10.85 -13.62 -9.44
N ALA A 118 10.50 -14.72 -10.09
CA ALA A 118 10.68 -14.87 -11.54
C ALA A 118 9.89 -13.83 -12.35
N ASN A 119 8.63 -13.54 -11.96
CA ASN A 119 7.80 -12.53 -12.61
C ASN A 119 8.39 -11.12 -12.55
N PHE A 120 9.21 -10.83 -11.53
CA PHE A 120 9.93 -9.57 -11.39
C PHE A 120 11.37 -9.62 -11.93
N GLY A 121 11.82 -10.77 -12.48
CA GLY A 121 13.20 -10.94 -12.95
C GLY A 121 14.22 -11.05 -11.81
N TRP A 122 13.78 -11.53 -10.62
CA TRP A 122 14.60 -11.59 -9.40
C TRP A 122 14.93 -13.00 -8.94
N LYS A 123 14.74 -14.00 -9.79
CA LYS A 123 15.00 -15.41 -9.43
C LYS A 123 16.44 -15.61 -8.89
N ASP A 124 17.41 -14.99 -9.54
CA ASP A 124 18.83 -15.10 -9.17
C ASP A 124 19.19 -14.37 -7.86
N LYS A 125 18.27 -13.53 -7.35
CA LYS A 125 18.43 -12.84 -6.07
C LYS A 125 17.80 -13.57 -4.89
N ALA A 126 17.24 -14.76 -5.09
CA ALA A 126 16.51 -15.49 -4.05
C ALA A 126 17.31 -15.66 -2.74
N ASP A 127 18.60 -15.97 -2.86
CA ASP A 127 19.50 -16.22 -1.72
C ASP A 127 20.27 -14.98 -1.24
N VAL A 128 20.07 -13.83 -1.89
CA VAL A 128 20.71 -12.57 -1.50
C VAL A 128 20.15 -12.11 -0.15
N LYS A 129 21.04 -11.67 0.75
CA LYS A 129 20.63 -11.08 2.04
C LYS A 129 20.04 -9.70 1.84
N VAL A 130 18.91 -9.43 2.49
CA VAL A 130 18.17 -8.17 2.31
C VAL A 130 18.97 -6.93 2.72
N ASN A 131 19.87 -7.05 3.70
CA ASN A 131 20.72 -5.93 4.13
C ASN A 131 21.75 -5.46 3.10
N THR A 132 21.92 -6.17 1.98
CA THR A 132 22.82 -5.75 0.88
C THR A 132 22.07 -5.04 -0.25
N LEU A 133 20.74 -4.95 -0.17
CA LEU A 133 19.92 -4.34 -1.20
C LEU A 133 19.91 -2.81 -1.09
N SER A 134 19.92 -2.14 -2.23
CA SER A 134 19.71 -0.69 -2.35
C SER A 134 18.28 -0.30 -1.97
N LYS A 135 18.05 1.00 -1.76
CA LYS A 135 16.71 1.53 -1.44
C LYS A 135 15.67 1.18 -2.52
N ALA A 136 16.00 1.31 -3.79
CA ALA A 136 15.10 0.94 -4.89
C ALA A 136 14.80 -0.56 -4.91
N GLU A 137 15.79 -1.40 -4.63
CA GLU A 137 15.61 -2.84 -4.52
C GLU A 137 14.76 -3.24 -3.31
N LEU A 138 14.87 -2.55 -2.17
CA LEU A 138 13.99 -2.77 -1.03
C LEU A 138 12.54 -2.47 -1.37
N VAL A 139 12.24 -1.38 -2.08
CA VAL A 139 10.89 -1.07 -2.55
C VAL A 139 10.41 -2.14 -3.54
N THR A 140 11.24 -2.55 -4.49
CA THR A 140 10.92 -3.65 -5.42
C THR A 140 10.60 -4.94 -4.68
N LEU A 141 11.41 -5.30 -3.67
CA LEU A 141 11.17 -6.48 -2.83
C LEU A 141 9.84 -6.39 -2.07
N ALA A 142 9.45 -5.19 -1.60
CA ALA A 142 8.14 -5.01 -0.95
C ALA A 142 6.98 -5.27 -1.92
N LEU A 143 7.11 -4.84 -3.18
CA LEU A 143 6.14 -5.12 -4.24
C LEU A 143 6.08 -6.61 -4.59
N ILE A 144 7.23 -7.28 -4.72
CA ILE A 144 7.30 -8.74 -4.91
C ILE A 144 6.61 -9.46 -3.73
N ARG A 145 6.90 -9.07 -2.49
CA ARG A 145 6.27 -9.66 -1.30
C ARG A 145 4.76 -9.42 -1.26
N ALA A 146 4.27 -8.31 -1.81
CA ALA A 146 2.86 -8.04 -1.94
C ALA A 146 2.19 -8.90 -3.04
N SER A 147 2.91 -9.20 -4.13
CA SER A 147 2.39 -9.91 -5.30
C SER A 147 2.16 -11.42 -5.10
N VAL A 148 2.72 -12.03 -4.03
CA VAL A 148 2.54 -13.48 -3.76
C VAL A 148 1.10 -13.86 -3.44
N ARG A 149 0.19 -12.89 -3.38
CA ARG A 149 -1.23 -13.11 -3.08
C ARG A 149 -2.10 -12.10 -3.83
N LYS A 150 -3.34 -12.46 -4.08
CA LYS A 150 -4.35 -11.51 -4.56
C LYS A 150 -4.67 -10.51 -3.44
N LEU A 151 -4.67 -9.23 -3.77
CA LEU A 151 -5.01 -8.15 -2.85
C LEU A 151 -6.40 -7.59 -3.16
N ASP A 152 -7.11 -7.18 -2.12
CA ASP A 152 -8.31 -6.34 -2.28
C ASP A 152 -7.90 -4.89 -2.55
N VAL A 153 -6.86 -4.42 -1.87
CA VAL A 153 -6.27 -3.11 -2.13
C VAL A 153 -4.75 -3.11 -2.04
N LEU A 154 -4.10 -2.46 -2.99
CA LEU A 154 -2.69 -2.08 -2.95
C LEU A 154 -2.61 -0.58 -2.68
N LEU A 155 -1.89 -0.22 -1.64
CA LEU A 155 -1.64 1.16 -1.22
C LEU A 155 -0.14 1.46 -1.39
N CYS A 156 0.19 2.48 -2.16
CA CYS A 156 1.58 2.88 -2.37
C CYS A 156 1.79 4.32 -1.91
N GLU A 157 2.77 4.54 -1.05
CA GLU A 157 3.34 5.87 -0.85
C GLU A 157 3.98 6.37 -2.15
N ASN A 158 4.50 7.58 -2.15
CA ASN A 158 5.26 8.11 -3.29
C ASN A 158 6.60 7.35 -3.45
N ILE A 159 6.54 6.20 -4.12
CA ILE A 159 7.68 5.28 -4.36
C ILE A 159 8.23 5.37 -5.79
N PHE A 160 7.59 6.16 -6.66
CA PHE A 160 7.81 6.08 -8.10
C PHE A 160 9.04 6.86 -8.58
N ASP A 161 9.73 7.57 -7.69
CA ASP A 161 11.12 8.03 -7.91
C ASP A 161 12.15 6.89 -7.79
N LEU A 162 11.73 5.74 -7.19
CA LEU A 162 12.60 4.59 -6.93
C LEU A 162 12.33 3.42 -7.87
N VAL A 163 11.09 3.28 -8.37
CA VAL A 163 10.65 2.19 -9.23
C VAL A 163 9.69 2.70 -10.31
N PRO A 164 9.70 2.11 -11.52
CA PRO A 164 8.81 2.55 -12.59
C PRO A 164 7.34 2.22 -12.27
N THR A 165 6.41 3.05 -12.73
CA THR A 165 4.96 2.88 -12.51
C THR A 165 4.41 1.57 -13.10
N THR A 166 5.00 1.10 -14.21
CA THR A 166 4.66 -0.17 -14.88
C THR A 166 4.82 -1.40 -13.97
N ILE A 167 5.56 -1.29 -12.87
CA ILE A 167 5.70 -2.36 -11.88
C ILE A 167 4.34 -2.74 -11.25
N LEU A 168 3.39 -1.81 -11.22
CA LEU A 168 2.04 -2.05 -10.69
C LEU A 168 1.25 -3.07 -11.51
N ASP A 169 1.57 -3.25 -12.80
CA ASP A 169 0.88 -4.21 -13.68
C ASP A 169 1.17 -5.65 -13.26
N LYS A 170 2.28 -5.87 -12.56
CA LYS A 170 2.68 -7.19 -12.03
C LYS A 170 1.96 -7.57 -10.74
N ILE A 171 1.13 -6.69 -10.17
CA ILE A 171 0.46 -6.93 -8.90
C ILE A 171 -1.05 -7.03 -9.08
N SER A 172 -1.58 -8.20 -8.71
CA SER A 172 -3.03 -8.43 -8.73
C SER A 172 -3.69 -7.78 -7.50
N ALA A 173 -4.42 -6.69 -7.72
CA ALA A 173 -5.22 -6.03 -6.71
C ALA A 173 -6.53 -5.53 -7.32
N THR A 174 -7.64 -5.64 -6.57
CA THR A 174 -8.95 -5.16 -7.01
C THR A 174 -8.97 -3.63 -7.08
N THR A 175 -8.28 -2.98 -6.18
CA THR A 175 -8.13 -1.52 -6.14
C THR A 175 -6.66 -1.18 -5.91
N LYS A 176 -6.13 -0.21 -6.66
CA LYS A 176 -4.78 0.34 -6.42
C LYS A 176 -4.91 1.82 -6.10
N ILE A 177 -4.33 2.26 -4.99
CA ILE A 177 -4.32 3.65 -4.58
C ILE A 177 -2.86 4.07 -4.39
N VAL A 178 -2.41 5.01 -5.19
CA VAL A 178 -1.05 5.54 -5.13
C VAL A 178 -1.07 6.99 -4.69
N VAL A 179 -0.07 7.39 -3.91
CA VAL A 179 0.20 8.80 -3.60
C VAL A 179 1.30 9.28 -4.51
N THR A 180 1.09 10.41 -5.17
CA THR A 180 2.06 10.99 -6.11
C THR A 180 1.98 12.51 -6.10
N PRO A 181 3.09 13.23 -6.29
CA PRO A 181 3.06 14.67 -6.57
C PRO A 181 2.67 14.96 -8.02
N ASP A 182 2.82 14.01 -8.94
CA ASP A 182 2.57 14.17 -10.37
C ASP A 182 1.63 13.09 -10.91
N TYR A 183 0.45 13.53 -11.35
CA TYR A 183 -0.57 12.66 -11.95
C TYR A 183 -0.16 12.14 -13.35
N ASN A 184 0.64 12.89 -14.10
CA ASN A 184 0.98 12.53 -15.48
C ASN A 184 1.67 11.16 -15.59
N ASN A 185 2.28 10.70 -14.49
CA ASN A 185 2.91 9.39 -14.42
C ASN A 185 1.90 8.22 -14.32
N PHE A 186 0.59 8.50 -14.19
CA PHE A 186 -0.47 7.51 -13.97
C PHE A 186 -1.62 7.63 -14.98
N PRO A 187 -1.37 7.48 -16.29
CA PRO A 187 -2.44 7.52 -17.29
C PRO A 187 -3.47 6.40 -17.00
N GLY A 188 -4.75 6.76 -17.05
CA GLY A 188 -5.86 5.84 -16.79
C GLY A 188 -6.21 5.61 -15.31
N PHE A 189 -5.52 6.26 -14.37
CA PHE A 189 -5.94 6.33 -12.96
C PHE A 189 -6.96 7.46 -12.74
N THR A 190 -7.93 7.23 -11.85
CA THR A 190 -8.79 8.31 -11.37
C THR A 190 -7.99 9.20 -10.43
N SER A 191 -7.85 10.49 -10.76
CA SER A 191 -7.11 11.44 -9.90
C SER A 191 -7.99 12.07 -8.84
N LEU A 192 -7.46 12.19 -7.62
CA LEU A 192 -7.97 13.05 -6.56
C LEU A 192 -6.91 14.08 -6.21
N LEU A 193 -7.25 15.34 -6.38
CA LEU A 193 -6.35 16.47 -6.06
C LEU A 193 -6.55 16.89 -4.60
N PHE A 194 -5.46 16.99 -3.88
CA PHE A 194 -5.39 17.49 -2.51
C PHE A 194 -4.59 18.78 -2.50
N ASN A 195 -5.28 19.91 -2.34
CA ASN A 195 -4.66 21.23 -2.23
C ASN A 195 -4.63 21.68 -0.77
N LEU A 196 -3.52 22.28 -0.33
CA LEU A 196 -3.39 22.91 0.99
C LEU A 196 -4.32 24.12 1.18
N GLY A 197 -4.96 24.62 0.11
CA GLY A 197 -5.74 25.84 0.12
C GLY A 197 -7.15 25.77 0.73
N ASN A 198 -7.62 24.62 1.19
CA ASN A 198 -8.96 24.48 1.78
C ASN A 198 -8.92 24.38 3.33
N LEU A 199 -7.88 24.91 3.97
CA LEU A 199 -7.75 24.93 5.43
C LEU A 199 -8.07 26.29 6.06
N ASP A 200 -8.44 27.29 5.27
CA ASP A 200 -8.87 28.62 5.72
C ASP A 200 -10.35 28.81 5.43
N GLU A 201 -11.22 28.23 6.29
CA GLU A 201 -12.55 28.75 6.62
C GLU A 201 -13.05 28.11 7.93
#